data_89d607429ea9405e4631b07aea5c649f
#
_entry.id   89d607429ea9405e4631b07aea5c649f
#
_cell.length_a   1.000
_cell.length_b   1.000
_cell.length_c   1.000
_cell.angle_alpha   90.00
_cell.angle_beta   90.00
_cell.angle_gamma   90.00
#
_symmetry.space_group_name_H-M   'P 1'
#
loop_
_entity.id
_entity.type
_entity.pdbx_description
1 polymer ?
#
loop_
_entity_poly.entity_id
_entity_poly.type
_entity_poly.pdbx_seq_one_letter_code
_entity_poly.pdbx_strand_id
1 'polypeptide(L)'
;LLYVGAGLDAPVSAPSRMHAQAAEAYIVQELRRGLSPTLYYHGLHHTLDVTAVAMELAAAEGVTDAEALCLLRTAALYHDAGFLRTYQGHEAEGCELVRVTLPDFGYSPDQIEQICVMIMATQYPQEPRSQLAEILCDADLDYLGRPDFEPISTSLFKELTARELIADEYEWYQLQANFLTHHRYWTPTTVARRAASKQARLDRILALLAAWPNPDGNFQNV
;
A
#
# COMPACT_ATOMS: atom_id res chain seq x y z
N LEU A 1 -13.08 -31.59 56.65
CA LEU A 1 -13.37 -30.23 56.09
C LEU A 1 -12.84 -30.18 54.66
N LEU A 2 -13.77 -30.28 53.69
CA LEU A 2 -13.49 -30.13 52.27
C LEU A 2 -13.69 -28.65 51.91
N TYR A 3 -12.60 -28.01 51.42
CA TYR A 3 -12.67 -26.66 50.87
C TYR A 3 -12.92 -26.79 49.36
N VAL A 4 -14.13 -26.46 48.93
CA VAL A 4 -14.50 -26.34 47.54
C VAL A 4 -14.13 -24.90 47.10
N GLY A 5 -13.03 -24.76 46.31
CA GLY A 5 -12.65 -23.51 45.70
C GLY A 5 -13.60 -23.23 44.53
N ALA A 6 -14.45 -22.21 44.69
CA ALA A 6 -15.21 -21.66 43.58
C ALA A 6 -14.26 -20.91 42.63
N GLY A 7 -14.05 -21.46 41.46
CA GLY A 7 -13.43 -20.74 40.34
C GLY A 7 -14.33 -19.59 39.92
N LEU A 8 -13.87 -18.36 40.12
CA LEU A 8 -14.50 -17.18 39.54
C LEU A 8 -14.15 -17.17 38.04
N ASP A 9 -15.04 -17.68 37.22
CA ASP A 9 -15.00 -17.41 35.77
C ASP A 9 -15.14 -15.89 35.58
N ALA A 10 -14.05 -15.26 35.14
CA ALA A 10 -14.13 -13.88 34.71
C ALA A 10 -15.14 -13.77 33.56
N PRO A 11 -15.99 -12.75 33.53
CA PRO A 11 -16.96 -12.62 32.46
C PRO A 11 -16.21 -12.47 31.14
N VAL A 12 -16.45 -13.39 30.18
CA VAL A 12 -16.04 -13.26 28.81
C VAL A 12 -16.68 -11.96 28.29
N SER A 13 -15.88 -10.92 28.13
CA SER A 13 -16.37 -9.66 27.56
C SER A 13 -16.97 -9.94 26.20
N ALA A 14 -18.18 -9.43 25.93
CA ALA A 14 -18.81 -9.51 24.65
C ALA A 14 -17.80 -8.97 23.60
N PRO A 15 -17.72 -9.57 22.37
CA PRO A 15 -16.79 -9.10 21.36
C PRO A 15 -17.04 -7.62 21.11
N SER A 16 -16.00 -6.80 21.31
CA SER A 16 -16.07 -5.37 21.07
C SER A 16 -16.36 -5.15 19.58
N ARG A 17 -17.41 -4.38 19.29
CA ARG A 17 -17.78 -4.08 17.90
C ARG A 17 -16.79 -3.06 17.34
N MET A 18 -16.13 -3.38 16.22
CA MET A 18 -15.28 -2.45 15.50
C MET A 18 -16.00 -1.13 15.20
N HIS A 19 -15.40 -0.02 15.58
CA HIS A 19 -15.83 1.34 15.24
C HIS A 19 -15.08 1.86 14.01
N ALA A 20 -15.22 1.16 12.88
CA ALA A 20 -14.43 1.39 11.65
C ALA A 20 -14.49 2.84 11.15
N GLN A 21 -15.66 3.48 11.17
CA GLN A 21 -15.79 4.89 10.77
C GLN A 21 -14.97 5.84 11.65
N ALA A 22 -14.91 5.56 12.96
CA ALA A 22 -14.12 6.38 13.88
C ALA A 22 -12.62 6.16 13.66
N ALA A 23 -12.18 4.92 13.43
CA ALA A 23 -10.79 4.60 13.08
C ALA A 23 -10.37 5.26 11.76
N GLU A 24 -11.23 5.21 10.73
CA GLU A 24 -11.02 5.91 9.45
C GLU A 24 -10.87 7.42 9.65
N ALA A 25 -11.83 8.05 10.36
CA ALA A 25 -11.78 9.49 10.62
C ALA A 25 -10.51 9.89 11.37
N TYR A 26 -10.08 9.07 12.33
CA TYR A 26 -8.85 9.28 13.08
C TYR A 26 -7.62 9.26 12.17
N ILE A 27 -7.40 8.17 11.43
CA ILE A 27 -6.19 8.05 10.62
C ILE A 27 -6.13 9.08 9.49
N VAL A 28 -7.25 9.35 8.83
CA VAL A 28 -7.32 10.40 7.79
C VAL A 28 -6.95 11.78 8.37
N GLN A 29 -7.35 12.06 9.60
CA GLN A 29 -7.00 13.31 10.26
C GLN A 29 -5.50 13.35 10.61
N GLU A 30 -4.92 12.28 11.12
CA GLU A 30 -3.50 12.18 11.43
C GLU A 30 -2.64 12.32 10.17
N LEU A 31 -2.98 11.61 9.09
CA LEU A 31 -2.29 11.75 7.79
C LEU A 31 -2.36 13.19 7.26
N ARG A 32 -3.54 13.81 7.31
CA ARG A 32 -3.71 15.21 6.84
C ARG A 32 -2.85 16.21 7.60
N ARG A 33 -2.63 15.98 8.90
CA ARG A 33 -1.89 16.91 9.77
C ARG A 33 -0.41 16.61 9.82
N GLY A 34 -0.02 15.33 9.73
CA GLY A 34 1.32 14.88 10.07
C GLY A 34 2.21 14.52 8.88
N LEU A 35 1.64 14.23 7.69
CA LEU A 35 2.46 13.89 6.54
C LEU A 35 3.30 15.08 6.09
N SER A 36 4.57 14.81 5.78
CA SER A 36 5.47 15.81 5.23
C SER A 36 4.95 16.38 3.91
N PRO A 37 5.01 17.70 3.69
CA PRO A 37 4.61 18.31 2.41
C PRO A 37 5.53 17.91 1.24
N THR A 38 6.65 17.22 1.50
CA THR A 38 7.54 16.67 0.47
C THR A 38 7.19 15.24 0.06
N LEU A 39 6.15 14.65 0.64
CA LEU A 39 5.55 13.40 0.18
C LEU A 39 4.58 13.70 -0.96
N TYR A 40 5.16 13.91 -2.16
CA TYR A 40 4.37 14.29 -3.34
C TYR A 40 3.57 13.13 -3.91
N TYR A 41 4.02 11.89 -3.69
CA TYR A 41 3.33 10.66 -4.08
C TYR A 41 2.66 9.99 -2.86
N HIS A 42 3.40 9.70 -1.79
CA HIS A 42 2.88 9.04 -0.59
C HIS A 42 2.10 10.02 0.32
N GLY A 43 1.28 10.86 -0.27
CA GLY A 43 0.39 11.79 0.42
C GLY A 43 -0.99 11.18 0.69
N LEU A 44 -1.82 11.89 1.45
CA LEU A 44 -3.20 11.46 1.77
C LEU A 44 -4.02 11.10 0.51
N HIS A 45 -3.78 11.78 -0.62
CA HIS A 45 -4.47 11.49 -1.88
C HIS A 45 -4.19 10.07 -2.38
N HIS A 46 -2.94 9.57 -2.24
CA HIS A 46 -2.58 8.19 -2.56
C HIS A 46 -3.32 7.20 -1.65
N THR A 47 -3.27 7.41 -0.34
CA THR A 47 -3.99 6.55 0.63
C THR A 47 -5.49 6.45 0.31
N LEU A 48 -6.12 7.56 -0.07
CA LEU A 48 -7.55 7.57 -0.42
C LEU A 48 -7.83 6.88 -1.76
N ASP A 49 -6.95 7.06 -2.76
CA ASP A 49 -7.03 6.37 -4.06
C ASP A 49 -6.89 4.87 -3.88
N VAL A 50 -5.86 4.41 -3.16
CA VAL A 50 -5.65 2.99 -2.83
C VAL A 50 -6.84 2.40 -2.11
N THR A 51 -7.40 3.12 -1.13
CA THR A 51 -8.59 2.67 -0.41
C THR A 51 -9.79 2.48 -1.34
N ALA A 52 -10.02 3.41 -2.26
CA ALA A 52 -11.12 3.32 -3.22
C ALA A 52 -10.92 2.14 -4.19
N VAL A 53 -9.71 1.99 -4.73
CA VAL A 53 -9.36 0.90 -5.66
C VAL A 53 -9.44 -0.45 -4.97
N ALA A 54 -8.95 -0.58 -3.72
CA ALA A 54 -9.03 -1.83 -2.96
C ALA A 54 -10.49 -2.30 -2.78
N MET A 55 -11.40 -1.38 -2.49
CA MET A 55 -12.83 -1.72 -2.35
C MET A 55 -13.48 -2.08 -3.69
N GLU A 56 -13.07 -1.43 -4.79
CA GLU A 56 -13.53 -1.79 -6.14
C GLU A 56 -13.03 -3.18 -6.56
N LEU A 57 -11.75 -3.47 -6.31
CA LEU A 57 -11.16 -4.78 -6.61
C LEU A 57 -11.78 -5.87 -5.75
N ALA A 58 -12.01 -5.62 -4.45
CA ALA A 58 -12.66 -6.59 -3.57
C ALA A 58 -14.05 -6.99 -4.09
N ALA A 59 -14.84 -6.01 -4.55
CA ALA A 59 -16.14 -6.28 -5.16
C ALA A 59 -16.01 -7.09 -6.47
N ALA A 60 -15.03 -6.77 -7.32
CA ALA A 60 -14.78 -7.48 -8.58
C ALA A 60 -14.27 -8.91 -8.35
N GLU A 61 -13.49 -9.15 -7.30
CA GLU A 61 -12.98 -10.46 -6.89
C GLU A 61 -13.98 -11.25 -6.01
N GLY A 62 -15.20 -10.74 -5.83
CA GLY A 62 -16.29 -11.43 -5.15
C GLY A 62 -16.18 -11.48 -3.63
N VAL A 63 -15.44 -10.59 -3.00
CA VAL A 63 -15.37 -10.49 -1.53
C VAL A 63 -16.68 -9.90 -1.02
N THR A 64 -17.43 -10.67 -0.23
CA THR A 64 -18.75 -10.28 0.30
C THR A 64 -18.81 -10.25 1.81
N ASP A 65 -17.83 -10.81 2.48
CA ASP A 65 -17.77 -10.83 3.94
C ASP A 65 -17.55 -9.41 4.49
N ALA A 66 -18.44 -8.96 5.36
CA ALA A 66 -18.44 -7.59 5.86
C ALA A 66 -17.22 -7.29 6.77
N GLU A 67 -16.73 -8.28 7.51
CA GLU A 67 -15.57 -8.14 8.35
C GLU A 67 -14.31 -8.05 7.48
N ALA A 68 -14.15 -8.94 6.49
CA ALA A 68 -13.05 -8.92 5.53
C ALA A 68 -12.96 -7.58 4.80
N LEU A 69 -14.09 -7.04 4.34
CA LEU A 69 -14.15 -5.72 3.69
C LEU A 69 -13.76 -4.59 4.64
N CYS A 70 -14.17 -4.67 5.91
CA CYS A 70 -13.78 -3.70 6.93
C CYS A 70 -12.26 -3.74 7.19
N LEU A 71 -11.68 -4.93 7.35
CA LEU A 71 -10.26 -5.11 7.60
C LEU A 71 -9.42 -4.65 6.39
N LEU A 72 -9.83 -5.00 5.17
CA LEU A 72 -9.17 -4.54 3.95
C LEU A 72 -9.18 -3.01 3.84
N ARG A 73 -10.34 -2.39 4.05
CA ARG A 73 -10.46 -0.93 4.03
C ARG A 73 -9.57 -0.26 5.07
N THR A 74 -9.53 -0.82 6.28
CA THR A 74 -8.66 -0.32 7.35
C THR A 74 -7.19 -0.50 6.98
N ALA A 75 -6.79 -1.66 6.45
CA ALA A 75 -5.42 -1.89 5.99
C ALA A 75 -5.01 -0.90 4.90
N ALA A 76 -5.88 -0.63 3.91
CA ALA A 76 -5.64 0.36 2.87
C ALA A 76 -5.46 1.79 3.41
N LEU A 77 -6.19 2.17 4.46
CA LEU A 77 -6.05 3.49 5.10
C LEU A 77 -4.75 3.61 5.90
N TYR A 78 -4.21 2.50 6.40
CA TYR A 78 -3.03 2.49 7.25
C TYR A 78 -1.75 2.05 6.54
N HIS A 79 -1.79 1.53 5.28
CA HIS A 79 -0.64 0.90 4.64
C HIS A 79 0.59 1.82 4.60
N ASP A 80 0.38 3.08 4.33
CA ASP A 80 1.39 4.12 4.26
C ASP A 80 1.44 5.03 5.51
N ALA A 81 0.69 4.71 6.57
CA ALA A 81 0.65 5.56 7.76
C ALA A 81 2.00 5.70 8.46
N GLY A 82 2.91 4.75 8.25
CA GLY A 82 4.26 4.82 8.79
C GLY A 82 5.09 6.00 8.27
N PHE A 83 4.74 6.59 7.11
CA PHE A 83 5.35 7.83 6.63
C PHE A 83 5.15 9.05 7.56
N LEU A 84 4.25 8.94 8.52
CA LEU A 84 4.16 9.92 9.62
C LEU A 84 5.42 9.97 10.48
N ARG A 85 6.24 8.89 10.48
CA ARG A 85 7.39 8.74 11.37
C ARG A 85 8.69 8.44 10.64
N THR A 86 8.65 7.62 9.59
CA THR A 86 9.83 7.20 8.86
C THR A 86 9.56 7.05 7.37
N TYR A 87 10.59 7.21 6.55
CA TYR A 87 10.50 6.95 5.12
C TYR A 87 10.85 5.49 4.80
N GLN A 88 11.89 4.96 5.40
CA GLN A 88 12.30 3.56 5.22
C GLN A 88 11.63 2.66 6.26
N GLY A 89 11.08 1.53 5.83
CA GLY A 89 10.38 0.60 6.70
C GLY A 89 9.05 1.15 7.22
N HIS A 90 8.41 2.01 6.45
CA HIS A 90 7.13 2.61 6.80
C HIS A 90 6.02 1.57 6.99
N GLU A 91 6.09 0.42 6.33
CA GLU A 91 5.11 -0.67 6.50
C GLU A 91 5.14 -1.22 7.93
N ALA A 92 6.34 -1.49 8.44
CA ALA A 92 6.50 -1.95 9.82
C ALA A 92 6.05 -0.89 10.83
N GLU A 93 6.39 0.38 10.58
CA GLU A 93 5.96 1.50 11.42
C GLU A 93 4.44 1.73 11.32
N GLY A 94 3.84 1.51 10.15
CA GLY A 94 2.38 1.48 9.96
C GLY A 94 1.72 0.41 10.83
N CYS A 95 2.32 -0.79 10.91
CA CYS A 95 1.83 -1.86 11.78
C CYS A 95 1.92 -1.47 13.27
N GLU A 96 2.98 -0.76 13.69
CA GLU A 96 3.06 -0.25 15.07
C GLU A 96 1.96 0.78 15.36
N LEU A 97 1.65 1.65 14.40
CA LEU A 97 0.50 2.58 14.53
C LEU A 97 -0.82 1.83 14.66
N VAL A 98 -1.05 0.79 13.83
CA VAL A 98 -2.23 -0.08 13.90
C VAL A 98 -2.37 -0.70 15.29
N ARG A 99 -1.28 -1.31 15.83
CA ARG A 99 -1.28 -1.96 17.13
C ARG A 99 -1.55 -1.01 18.29
N VAL A 100 -1.13 0.23 18.17
CA VAL A 100 -1.34 1.25 19.23
C VAL A 100 -2.72 1.87 19.14
N THR A 101 -3.26 2.09 17.93
CA THR A 101 -4.47 2.90 17.76
C THR A 101 -5.75 2.08 17.66
N LEU A 102 -5.75 0.94 16.96
CA LEU A 102 -6.98 0.21 16.66
C LEU A 102 -7.65 -0.48 17.87
N PRO A 103 -6.95 -0.85 18.97
CA PRO A 103 -7.63 -1.32 20.18
C PRO A 103 -8.65 -0.33 20.73
N ASP A 104 -8.38 0.98 20.66
CA ASP A 104 -9.29 2.03 21.12
C ASP A 104 -10.57 2.13 20.25
N PHE A 105 -10.52 1.58 19.05
CA PHE A 105 -11.66 1.48 18.13
C PHE A 105 -12.33 0.09 18.14
N GLY A 106 -12.02 -0.75 19.13
CA GLY A 106 -12.67 -2.03 19.35
C GLY A 106 -12.22 -3.15 18.41
N TYR A 107 -11.08 -3.02 17.73
CA TYR A 107 -10.49 -4.12 16.96
C TYR A 107 -9.85 -5.14 17.90
N SER A 108 -10.07 -6.42 17.62
CA SER A 108 -9.44 -7.50 18.37
C SER A 108 -7.97 -7.68 17.96
N PRO A 109 -7.14 -8.35 18.80
CA PRO A 109 -5.77 -8.65 18.44
C PRO A 109 -5.64 -9.41 17.12
N ASP A 110 -6.53 -10.38 16.84
CA ASP A 110 -6.51 -11.15 15.59
C ASP A 110 -6.84 -10.29 14.37
N GLN A 111 -7.76 -9.34 14.49
CA GLN A 111 -8.10 -8.39 13.44
C GLN A 111 -6.92 -7.43 13.16
N ILE A 112 -6.27 -6.97 14.20
CA ILE A 112 -5.07 -6.12 14.12
C ILE A 112 -3.94 -6.84 13.38
N GLU A 113 -3.66 -8.10 13.72
CA GLU A 113 -2.62 -8.86 13.03
C GLU A 113 -2.98 -9.17 11.58
N GLN A 114 -4.24 -9.42 11.25
CA GLN A 114 -4.66 -9.55 9.85
C GLN A 114 -4.43 -8.26 9.06
N ILE A 115 -4.70 -7.10 9.64
CA ILE A 115 -4.41 -5.79 9.03
C ILE A 115 -2.90 -5.62 8.83
N CYS A 116 -2.09 -5.94 9.84
CA CYS A 116 -0.63 -5.85 9.74
C CYS A 116 -0.06 -6.79 8.66
N VAL A 117 -0.60 -8.01 8.54
CA VAL A 117 -0.18 -8.94 7.46
C VAL A 117 -0.47 -8.36 6.08
N MET A 118 -1.60 -7.70 5.87
CA MET A 118 -1.92 -7.03 4.62
C MET A 118 -0.99 -5.85 4.34
N ILE A 119 -0.72 -5.01 5.36
CA ILE A 119 0.21 -3.87 5.23
C ILE A 119 1.63 -4.37 4.90
N MET A 120 2.15 -5.35 5.63
CA MET A 120 3.48 -5.90 5.36
C MET A 120 3.61 -6.53 3.97
N ALA A 121 2.51 -7.00 3.38
CA ALA A 121 2.52 -7.56 2.03
C ALA A 121 2.76 -6.52 0.93
N THR A 122 2.52 -5.22 1.18
CA THR A 122 2.80 -4.13 0.22
C THR A 122 4.29 -3.79 0.14
N GLN A 123 5.10 -4.19 1.13
CA GLN A 123 6.54 -3.99 1.11
C GLN A 123 7.17 -4.64 -0.12
N TYR A 124 8.02 -3.88 -0.83
CA TYR A 124 8.69 -4.42 -2.01
C TYR A 124 9.96 -5.24 -1.63
N PRO A 125 10.17 -6.43 -2.20
CA PRO A 125 9.29 -7.12 -3.14
C PRO A 125 8.01 -7.64 -2.46
N GLN A 126 6.84 -7.39 -3.09
CA GLN A 126 5.54 -7.78 -2.54
C GLN A 126 5.40 -9.30 -2.41
N GLU A 127 4.90 -9.77 -1.27
CA GLU A 127 4.66 -11.19 -0.98
C GLU A 127 3.28 -11.43 -0.33
N PRO A 128 2.17 -11.14 -1.02
CA PRO A 128 0.84 -11.40 -0.45
C PRO A 128 0.58 -12.90 -0.27
N ARG A 129 -0.07 -13.25 0.85
CA ARG A 129 -0.37 -14.65 1.23
C ARG A 129 -1.87 -14.89 1.43
N SER A 130 -2.71 -13.93 1.04
CA SER A 130 -4.17 -14.05 1.09
C SER A 130 -4.79 -13.19 0.00
N GLN A 131 -6.03 -13.51 -0.39
CA GLN A 131 -6.78 -12.73 -1.37
C GLN A 131 -6.86 -11.23 -1.01
N LEU A 132 -7.08 -10.90 0.27
CA LEU A 132 -7.16 -9.51 0.71
C LEU A 132 -5.80 -8.79 0.58
N ALA A 133 -4.70 -9.49 0.88
CA ALA A 133 -3.37 -8.95 0.69
C ALA A 133 -3.03 -8.77 -0.81
N GLU A 134 -3.43 -9.71 -1.68
CA GLU A 134 -3.31 -9.57 -3.14
C GLU A 134 -4.06 -8.35 -3.65
N ILE A 135 -5.29 -8.14 -3.17
CA ILE A 135 -6.11 -6.99 -3.52
C ILE A 135 -5.45 -5.69 -3.07
N LEU A 136 -4.91 -5.63 -1.84
CA LEU A 136 -4.24 -4.42 -1.35
C LEU A 136 -2.97 -4.12 -2.13
N CYS A 137 -2.13 -5.12 -2.41
CA CYS A 137 -0.93 -4.96 -3.24
C CYS A 137 -1.25 -4.45 -4.64
N ASP A 138 -2.29 -4.99 -5.26
CA ASP A 138 -2.75 -4.55 -6.57
C ASP A 138 -3.34 -3.13 -6.55
N ALA A 139 -4.08 -2.79 -5.49
CA ALA A 139 -4.67 -1.46 -5.33
C ALA A 139 -3.59 -0.38 -5.17
N ASP A 140 -2.56 -0.65 -4.39
CA ASP A 140 -1.43 0.25 -4.17
C ASP A 140 -0.70 0.59 -5.47
N LEU A 141 -0.56 -0.38 -6.37
CA LEU A 141 0.16 -0.24 -7.62
C LEU A 141 -0.75 -0.26 -8.88
N ASP A 142 -2.07 -0.08 -8.72
CA ASP A 142 -3.02 -0.05 -9.83
C ASP A 142 -2.67 1.02 -10.87
N TYR A 143 -2.15 2.17 -10.41
CA TYR A 143 -1.77 3.29 -11.27
C TYR A 143 -0.74 2.92 -12.34
N LEU A 144 0.08 1.88 -12.14
CA LEU A 144 1.06 1.43 -13.12
C LEU A 144 0.44 1.03 -14.46
N GLY A 145 -0.84 0.62 -14.46
CA GLY A 145 -1.60 0.30 -15.68
C GLY A 145 -2.68 1.32 -16.06
N ARG A 146 -2.87 2.40 -15.30
CA ARG A 146 -3.92 3.41 -15.49
C ARG A 146 -3.54 4.48 -16.52
N PRO A 147 -4.54 5.16 -17.14
CA PRO A 147 -4.28 6.28 -18.06
C PRO A 147 -3.56 7.48 -17.41
N ASP A 148 -3.74 7.69 -16.10
CA ASP A 148 -3.14 8.77 -15.31
C ASP A 148 -1.75 8.41 -14.70
N PHE A 149 -1.09 7.40 -15.26
CA PHE A 149 0.25 6.99 -14.85
C PHE A 149 1.26 8.14 -14.83
N GLU A 150 1.32 8.94 -15.90
CA GLU A 150 2.37 9.96 -16.07
C GLU A 150 2.37 11.02 -14.95
N PRO A 151 1.24 11.67 -14.58
CA PRO A 151 1.24 12.62 -13.48
C PRO A 151 1.57 11.97 -12.13
N ILE A 152 1.12 10.73 -11.88
CA ILE A 152 1.39 10.00 -10.64
C ILE A 152 2.88 9.64 -10.56
N SER A 153 3.42 9.08 -11.63
CA SER A 153 4.84 8.75 -11.78
C SER A 153 5.74 9.98 -11.60
N THR A 154 5.34 11.13 -12.16
CA THR A 154 6.05 12.41 -11.98
C THR A 154 6.04 12.86 -10.51
N SER A 155 4.97 12.60 -9.77
CA SER A 155 4.92 12.91 -8.33
C SER A 155 5.91 12.07 -7.54
N LEU A 156 6.06 10.78 -7.87
CA LEU A 156 7.05 9.91 -7.25
C LEU A 156 8.48 10.32 -7.61
N PHE A 157 8.75 10.65 -8.88
CA PHE A 157 10.05 11.21 -9.31
C PHE A 157 10.43 12.43 -8.50
N LYS A 158 9.49 13.38 -8.36
CA LYS A 158 9.70 14.61 -7.57
C LYS A 158 9.97 14.30 -6.10
N GLU A 159 9.28 13.32 -5.53
CA GLU A 159 9.47 12.91 -4.13
C GLU A 159 10.85 12.31 -3.92
N LEU A 160 11.27 11.38 -4.78
CA LEU A 160 12.58 10.73 -4.68
C LEU A 160 13.73 11.72 -4.91
N THR A 161 13.59 12.65 -5.86
CA THR A 161 14.58 13.72 -6.08
C THR A 161 14.68 14.66 -4.90
N ALA A 162 13.56 15.07 -4.30
CA ALA A 162 13.55 15.92 -3.11
C ALA A 162 14.18 15.26 -1.87
N ARG A 163 14.32 13.94 -1.88
CA ARG A 163 14.96 13.12 -0.85
C ARG A 163 16.37 12.68 -1.21
N GLU A 164 16.91 13.17 -2.33
CA GLU A 164 18.24 12.80 -2.83
C GLU A 164 18.42 11.27 -3.02
N LEU A 165 17.32 10.55 -3.30
CA LEU A 165 17.32 9.11 -3.56
C LEU A 165 17.58 8.78 -5.04
N ILE A 166 17.39 9.75 -5.92
CA ILE A 166 17.74 9.71 -7.34
C ILE A 166 18.31 11.07 -7.74
N ALA A 167 19.27 11.08 -8.65
CA ALA A 167 19.95 12.30 -9.06
C ALA A 167 19.28 12.96 -10.27
N ASP A 168 18.80 12.18 -11.26
CA ASP A 168 18.31 12.70 -12.53
C ASP A 168 17.23 11.80 -13.18
N GLU A 169 16.77 12.23 -14.36
CA GLU A 169 15.77 11.49 -15.14
C GLU A 169 16.28 10.14 -15.66
N TYR A 170 17.59 10.00 -15.91
CA TYR A 170 18.15 8.75 -16.38
C TYR A 170 18.05 7.66 -15.30
N GLU A 171 18.50 7.97 -14.09
CA GLU A 171 18.34 7.07 -12.93
C GLU A 171 16.87 6.76 -12.65
N TRP A 172 15.99 7.76 -12.82
CA TRP A 172 14.56 7.55 -12.68
C TRP A 172 14.01 6.53 -13.67
N TYR A 173 14.32 6.66 -14.96
CA TYR A 173 13.86 5.69 -15.97
C TYR A 173 14.47 4.30 -15.76
N GLN A 174 15.72 4.21 -15.30
CA GLN A 174 16.33 2.92 -14.93
C GLN A 174 15.59 2.27 -13.76
N LEU A 175 15.29 3.04 -12.72
CA LEU A 175 14.52 2.57 -11.57
C LEU A 175 13.13 2.08 -11.98
N GLN A 176 12.43 2.88 -12.80
CA GLN A 176 11.12 2.49 -13.32
C GLN A 176 11.17 1.22 -14.18
N ALA A 177 12.13 1.13 -15.11
CA ALA A 177 12.29 -0.06 -15.95
C ALA A 177 12.52 -1.31 -15.10
N ASN A 178 13.41 -1.22 -14.12
CA ASN A 178 13.68 -2.32 -13.20
C ASN A 178 12.44 -2.72 -12.41
N PHE A 179 11.74 -1.75 -11.83
CA PHE A 179 10.52 -2.00 -11.05
C PHE A 179 9.42 -2.62 -11.90
N LEU A 180 9.08 -2.04 -13.05
CA LEU A 180 8.02 -2.53 -13.93
C LEU A 180 8.31 -3.92 -14.49
N THR A 181 9.61 -4.27 -14.67
CA THR A 181 10.03 -5.61 -15.11
C THR A 181 9.74 -6.67 -14.06
N HIS A 182 9.99 -6.38 -12.80
CA HIS A 182 9.86 -7.37 -11.71
C HIS A 182 8.50 -7.36 -11.04
N HIS A 183 7.76 -6.24 -11.12
CA HIS A 183 6.42 -6.14 -10.58
C HIS A 183 5.44 -6.99 -11.38
N ARG A 184 4.55 -7.71 -10.66
CA ARG A 184 3.40 -8.43 -11.22
C ARG A 184 2.13 -8.04 -10.48
N TYR A 185 1.01 -8.07 -11.17
CA TYR A 185 -0.30 -8.05 -10.54
C TYR A 185 -0.69 -9.45 -10.06
N TRP A 186 -1.50 -9.50 -9.02
CA TRP A 186 -1.85 -10.71 -8.30
C TRP A 186 -3.25 -11.21 -8.63
N THR A 187 -4.25 -10.30 -8.64
CA THR A 187 -5.65 -10.65 -8.87
C THR A 187 -5.97 -10.79 -10.37
N PRO A 188 -6.83 -11.75 -10.75
CA PRO A 188 -7.28 -11.88 -12.15
C PRO A 188 -7.86 -10.58 -12.72
N THR A 189 -8.62 -9.82 -11.92
CA THR A 189 -9.22 -8.55 -12.33
C THR A 189 -8.15 -7.53 -12.69
N THR A 190 -7.15 -7.33 -11.85
CA THR A 190 -6.10 -6.34 -12.11
C THR A 190 -5.20 -6.77 -13.26
N VAL A 191 -4.85 -8.05 -13.37
CA VAL A 191 -4.12 -8.58 -14.52
C VAL A 191 -4.87 -8.26 -15.82
N ALA A 192 -6.16 -8.56 -15.88
CA ALA A 192 -6.97 -8.30 -17.08
C ALA A 192 -7.08 -6.81 -17.43
N ARG A 193 -7.17 -5.95 -16.42
CA ARG A 193 -7.37 -4.50 -16.62
C ARG A 193 -6.07 -3.74 -16.91
N ARG A 194 -4.93 -4.16 -16.33
CA ARG A 194 -3.72 -3.32 -16.21
C ARG A 194 -2.46 -3.90 -16.85
N ALA A 195 -2.34 -5.23 -16.98
CA ALA A 195 -1.08 -5.83 -17.39
C ALA A 195 -0.60 -5.36 -18.78
N ALA A 196 -1.50 -5.29 -19.75
CA ALA A 196 -1.14 -4.86 -21.11
C ALA A 196 -0.66 -3.40 -21.16
N SER A 197 -1.35 -2.49 -20.44
CA SER A 197 -0.95 -1.07 -20.38
C SER A 197 0.36 -0.87 -19.63
N LYS A 198 0.58 -1.61 -18.54
CA LYS A 198 1.85 -1.62 -17.80
C LYS A 198 3.00 -2.10 -18.71
N GLN A 199 2.81 -3.19 -19.46
CA GLN A 199 3.82 -3.68 -20.39
C GLN A 199 4.15 -2.66 -21.47
N ALA A 200 3.15 -2.03 -22.08
CA ALA A 200 3.38 -0.98 -23.08
C ALA A 200 4.18 0.22 -22.53
N ARG A 201 4.03 0.54 -21.23
CA ARG A 201 4.86 1.56 -20.58
C ARG A 201 6.30 1.11 -20.40
N LEU A 202 6.51 -0.11 -19.91
CA LEU A 202 7.85 -0.69 -19.81
C LEU A 202 8.57 -0.64 -21.16
N ASP A 203 7.92 -1.09 -22.24
CA ASP A 203 8.49 -1.09 -23.58
C ASP A 203 8.89 0.33 -24.03
N ARG A 204 8.07 1.35 -23.71
CA ARG A 204 8.38 2.76 -24.00
C ARG A 204 9.58 3.26 -23.20
N ILE A 205 9.65 2.94 -21.90
CA ILE A 205 10.75 3.35 -21.03
C ILE A 205 12.06 2.68 -21.50
N LEU A 206 12.02 1.40 -21.85
CA LEU A 206 13.19 0.70 -22.39
C LEU A 206 13.67 1.32 -23.71
N ALA A 207 12.75 1.71 -24.60
CA ALA A 207 13.09 2.41 -25.84
C ALA A 207 13.72 3.79 -25.58
N LEU A 208 13.21 4.53 -24.58
CA LEU A 208 13.81 5.81 -24.13
C LEU A 208 15.23 5.61 -23.61
N LEU A 209 15.44 4.61 -22.76
CA LEU A 209 16.77 4.30 -22.22
C LEU A 209 17.76 3.88 -23.31
N ALA A 210 17.31 3.08 -24.29
CA ALA A 210 18.14 2.66 -25.43
C ALA A 210 18.54 3.84 -26.34
N ALA A 211 17.70 4.86 -26.43
CA ALA A 211 17.96 6.08 -27.20
C ALA A 211 18.58 7.21 -26.36
N TRP A 212 18.89 6.97 -25.07
CA TRP A 212 19.39 8.00 -24.19
C TRP A 212 20.74 8.53 -24.64
N PRO A 213 20.94 9.85 -24.74
CA PRO A 213 22.20 10.43 -25.16
C PRO A 213 23.31 10.07 -24.17
N ASN A 214 24.34 9.39 -24.65
CA ASN A 214 25.52 9.14 -23.82
C ASN A 214 26.25 10.48 -23.58
N PRO A 215 26.59 10.88 -22.36
CA PRO A 215 27.33 12.12 -22.11
C PRO A 215 28.67 12.17 -22.82
N ASP A 216 29.24 11.02 -23.24
CA ASP A 216 30.50 10.90 -23.96
C ASP A 216 30.34 10.83 -25.50
N GLY A 217 29.15 11.04 -26.07
CA GLY A 217 28.90 11.18 -27.49
C GLY A 217 29.08 9.90 -28.33
N ASN A 218 29.29 8.75 -27.72
CA ASN A 218 29.37 7.45 -28.40
C ASN A 218 28.06 6.67 -28.25
N PHE A 219 27.37 6.47 -29.38
CA PHE A 219 26.29 5.50 -29.45
C PHE A 219 26.86 4.09 -29.19
N GLN A 220 26.53 3.45 -28.11
CA GLN A 220 26.80 2.02 -27.96
C GLN A 220 25.88 1.26 -28.92
N ASN A 221 26.48 0.82 -30.06
CA ASN A 221 25.85 -0.21 -30.89
C ASN A 221 25.87 -1.52 -30.12
N VAL A 222 24.69 -1.96 -29.69
CA VAL A 222 24.44 -3.35 -29.23
C VAL A 222 23.75 -4.11 -30.33
#